data_9e4c95681f2c0e9369b155dae9f6ea40
#
_entry.id   9e4c95681f2c0e9369b155dae9f6ea40
#
_cell.length_a   1.000
_cell.length_b   1.000
_cell.length_c   1.000
_cell.angle_alpha   90.00
_cell.angle_beta   90.00
_cell.angle_gamma   90.00
#
_symmetry.space_group_name_H-M   'P 1'
#
loop_
_entity.id
_entity.type
_entity.pdbx_description
1 polymer ?
#
loop_
_entity_poly.entity_id
_entity_poly.type
_entity_poly.pdbx_seq_one_letter_code
_entity_poly.pdbx_strand_id
1 'polypeptide(L)'
;LRERIHVVQIAVPSREKVDAYARLRREVNEAVGRINAQHGTATSSPVQLLYRSVSSEDLSALYRAADVMLVTPLRDGMNLVAKEYVATRIDGDGVLVLSEFAGAADELSDALIVNPYDIGALSEAIERALELEEGERRFRMSRLREALAGSRVDLWASGYLRSLEAHAQEQIGRAHV
;
A
#
# COMPACT_ATOMS: atom_id res chain seq x y z
N LEU A 1 3.93 13.44 -19.76
CA LEU A 1 3.47 12.56 -18.66
C LEU A 1 1.94 12.47 -18.59
N ARG A 2 1.19 13.60 -18.64
CA ARG A 2 -0.26 13.64 -18.35
C ARG A 2 -1.13 12.67 -19.17
N GLU A 3 -0.84 12.42 -20.42
CA GLU A 3 -1.62 11.50 -21.28
C GLU A 3 -1.22 10.03 -21.15
N ARG A 4 -0.21 9.72 -20.33
CA ARG A 4 0.37 8.38 -20.17
C ARG A 4 0.14 7.77 -18.82
N ILE A 5 -0.42 8.53 -17.85
CA ILE A 5 -0.66 8.04 -16.50
C ILE A 5 -2.11 7.55 -16.41
N HIS A 6 -2.26 6.29 -15.97
CA HIS A 6 -3.53 5.69 -15.65
C HIS A 6 -3.54 5.26 -14.19
N VAL A 7 -4.50 5.76 -13.45
CA VAL A 7 -4.72 5.39 -12.04
C VAL A 7 -5.87 4.40 -11.98
N VAL A 8 -5.62 3.20 -11.46
CA VAL A 8 -6.65 2.20 -11.18
C VAL A 8 -6.83 2.12 -9.67
N GLN A 9 -7.98 2.53 -9.19
CA GLN A 9 -8.33 2.44 -7.77
C GLN A 9 -9.34 1.31 -7.56
N ILE A 10 -8.97 0.33 -6.74
CA ILE A 10 -9.86 -0.75 -6.32
C ILE A 10 -10.41 -0.41 -4.94
N ALA A 11 -11.73 -0.39 -4.81
CA ALA A 11 -12.42 -0.17 -3.56
C ALA A 11 -13.43 -1.30 -3.34
N VAL A 12 -13.14 -2.19 -2.41
CA VAL A 12 -14.05 -3.29 -2.07
C VAL A 12 -15.18 -2.73 -1.21
N PRO A 13 -16.47 -2.99 -1.57
CA PRO A 13 -17.61 -2.58 -0.76
C PRO A 13 -17.50 -3.11 0.66
N SER A 14 -17.51 -2.22 1.63
CA SER A 14 -17.46 -2.55 3.05
C SER A 14 -18.36 -1.58 3.83
N ARG A 15 -19.06 -2.10 4.85
CA ARG A 15 -19.87 -1.29 5.77
C ARG A 15 -20.84 -0.33 5.10
N GLU A 16 -21.49 -0.73 4.00
CA GLU A 16 -22.35 0.12 3.16
C GLU A 16 -23.54 0.74 3.90
N LYS A 17 -23.93 0.17 5.05
CA LYS A 17 -25.01 0.66 5.90
C LYS A 17 -24.60 1.82 6.83
N VAL A 18 -23.34 2.25 6.79
CA VAL A 18 -22.83 3.36 7.62
C VAL A 18 -22.78 4.63 6.79
N ASP A 19 -23.52 5.64 7.17
CA ASP A 19 -23.67 6.92 6.44
C ASP A 19 -22.33 7.59 6.10
N ALA A 20 -21.33 7.48 6.98
CA ALA A 20 -20.00 8.04 6.74
C ALA A 20 -19.33 7.41 5.51
N TYR A 21 -19.46 6.08 5.32
CA TYR A 21 -18.92 5.39 4.15
C TYR A 21 -19.68 5.74 2.86
N ALA A 22 -20.99 5.89 2.95
CA ALA A 22 -21.81 6.34 1.81
C ALA A 22 -21.45 7.77 1.38
N ARG A 23 -21.12 8.65 2.34
CA ARG A 23 -20.65 10.01 2.06
C ARG A 23 -19.28 10.00 1.39
N LEU A 24 -18.31 9.29 1.97
CA LEU A 24 -16.97 9.16 1.40
C LEU A 24 -17.01 8.60 -0.04
N ARG A 25 -17.86 7.60 -0.29
CA ARG A 25 -18.04 7.05 -1.64
C ARG A 25 -18.53 8.12 -2.63
N ARG A 26 -19.48 8.96 -2.23
CA ARG A 26 -19.94 10.07 -3.09
C ARG A 26 -18.82 11.05 -3.39
N GLU A 27 -18.07 11.47 -2.37
CA GLU A 27 -16.94 12.39 -2.50
C GLU A 27 -15.86 11.84 -3.44
N VAL A 28 -15.53 10.55 -3.32
CA VAL A 28 -14.58 9.88 -4.21
C VAL A 28 -15.10 9.85 -5.65
N ASN A 29 -16.37 9.46 -5.87
CA ASN A 29 -16.96 9.42 -7.20
C ASN A 29 -16.99 10.83 -7.86
N GLU A 30 -17.33 11.87 -7.10
CA GLU A 30 -17.32 13.25 -7.55
C GLU A 30 -15.91 13.71 -7.93
N ALA A 31 -14.91 13.36 -7.11
CA ALA A 31 -13.51 13.67 -7.38
C ALA A 31 -13.02 13.00 -8.66
N VAL A 32 -13.29 11.69 -8.82
CA VAL A 32 -12.96 10.92 -10.03
C VAL A 32 -13.65 11.52 -11.27
N GLY A 33 -14.95 11.83 -11.16
CA GLY A 33 -15.70 12.46 -12.25
C GLY A 33 -15.10 13.79 -12.68
N ARG A 34 -14.73 14.65 -11.72
CA ARG A 34 -14.10 15.95 -11.98
C ARG A 34 -12.73 15.79 -12.64
N ILE A 35 -11.88 14.89 -12.14
CA ILE A 35 -10.56 14.65 -12.71
C ILE A 35 -10.69 14.12 -14.15
N ASN A 36 -11.57 13.16 -14.38
CA ASN A 36 -11.77 12.58 -15.71
C ASN A 36 -12.36 13.59 -16.69
N ALA A 37 -13.27 14.48 -16.25
CA ALA A 37 -13.80 15.57 -17.09
C ALA A 37 -12.72 16.60 -17.46
N GLN A 38 -11.78 16.86 -16.55
CA GLN A 38 -10.72 17.87 -16.75
C GLN A 38 -9.53 17.34 -17.56
N HIS A 39 -9.19 16.06 -17.41
CA HIS A 39 -7.95 15.46 -17.93
C HIS A 39 -8.18 14.28 -18.87
N GLY A 40 -9.41 13.80 -19.01
CA GLY A 40 -9.76 12.74 -19.94
C GLY A 40 -9.83 13.20 -21.39
N THR A 41 -9.81 12.23 -22.29
CA THR A 41 -10.03 12.40 -23.74
C THR A 41 -11.24 11.59 -24.16
N ALA A 42 -11.64 11.67 -25.44
CA ALA A 42 -12.72 10.85 -25.97
C ALA A 42 -12.50 9.33 -25.83
N THR A 43 -11.24 8.91 -25.71
CA THR A 43 -10.83 7.48 -25.68
C THR A 43 -10.13 7.06 -24.39
N SER A 44 -9.85 7.97 -23.46
CA SER A 44 -9.08 7.67 -22.24
C SER A 44 -9.64 8.40 -21.02
N SER A 45 -9.83 7.66 -19.95
CA SER A 45 -10.11 8.18 -18.60
C SER A 45 -8.91 7.95 -17.71
N PRO A 46 -8.24 9.02 -17.23
CA PRO A 46 -7.02 8.88 -16.41
C PRO A 46 -7.24 8.15 -15.09
N VAL A 47 -8.44 8.20 -14.50
CA VAL A 47 -8.75 7.50 -13.26
C VAL A 47 -9.87 6.49 -13.47
N GLN A 48 -9.60 5.23 -13.18
CA GLN A 48 -10.58 4.14 -13.19
C GLN A 48 -10.85 3.70 -11.75
N LEU A 49 -12.10 3.88 -11.29
CA LEU A 49 -12.54 3.41 -9.98
C LEU A 49 -13.32 2.11 -10.12
N LEU A 50 -12.77 1.03 -9.59
CA LEU A 50 -13.40 -0.30 -9.53
C LEU A 50 -14.02 -0.51 -8.15
N TYR A 51 -15.31 -0.23 -8.02
CA TYR A 51 -16.05 -0.43 -6.77
C TYR A 51 -16.66 -1.84 -6.74
N ARG A 52 -15.81 -2.84 -6.57
CA ARG A 52 -16.19 -4.26 -6.51
C ARG A 52 -15.08 -5.11 -5.92
N SER A 53 -15.41 -6.30 -5.47
CA SER A 53 -14.42 -7.35 -5.19
C SER A 53 -13.75 -7.79 -6.48
N VAL A 54 -12.47 -8.11 -6.38
CA VAL A 54 -11.64 -8.62 -7.48
C VAL A 54 -11.16 -10.00 -7.07
N SER A 55 -11.07 -10.94 -8.01
CA SER A 55 -10.51 -12.26 -7.73
C SER A 55 -9.01 -12.16 -7.40
N SER A 56 -8.48 -13.13 -6.66
CA SER A 56 -7.03 -13.14 -6.32
C SER A 56 -6.16 -13.20 -7.58
N GLU A 57 -6.63 -13.86 -8.63
CA GLU A 57 -5.95 -13.98 -9.91
C GLU A 57 -5.90 -12.62 -10.64
N ASP A 58 -7.06 -11.96 -10.77
CA ASP A 58 -7.15 -10.62 -11.38
C ASP A 58 -6.36 -9.59 -10.57
N LEU A 59 -6.43 -9.66 -9.23
CA LEU A 59 -5.67 -8.76 -8.35
C LEU A 59 -4.17 -8.92 -8.55
N SER A 60 -3.69 -10.17 -8.61
CA SER A 60 -2.29 -10.46 -8.89
C SER A 60 -1.85 -9.95 -10.28
N ALA A 61 -2.72 -10.07 -11.28
CA ALA A 61 -2.45 -9.53 -12.61
C ALA A 61 -2.36 -7.99 -12.59
N LEU A 62 -3.26 -7.32 -11.85
CA LEU A 62 -3.22 -5.86 -11.68
C LEU A 62 -1.96 -5.41 -10.93
N TYR A 63 -1.55 -6.11 -9.87
CA TYR A 63 -0.30 -5.81 -9.17
C TYR A 63 0.92 -5.94 -10.09
N ARG A 64 0.96 -6.95 -10.95
CA ARG A 64 2.05 -7.13 -11.91
C ARG A 64 2.05 -6.10 -13.05
N ALA A 65 0.89 -5.59 -13.42
CA ALA A 65 0.76 -4.56 -14.44
C ALA A 65 1.04 -3.14 -13.93
N ALA A 66 1.04 -2.93 -12.61
CA ALA A 66 1.23 -1.61 -12.02
C ALA A 66 2.72 -1.24 -11.96
N ASP A 67 3.11 -0.15 -12.61
CA ASP A 67 4.46 0.42 -12.48
C ASP A 67 4.70 0.99 -11.09
N VAL A 68 3.66 1.61 -10.51
CA VAL A 68 3.69 2.22 -9.17
C VAL A 68 2.47 1.75 -8.38
N MET A 69 2.70 1.25 -7.19
CA MET A 69 1.64 0.89 -6.23
C MET A 69 1.56 1.93 -5.12
N LEU A 70 0.38 2.53 -4.95
CA LEU A 70 0.10 3.49 -3.88
C LEU A 70 -0.65 2.80 -2.75
N VAL A 71 -0.04 2.72 -1.58
CA VAL A 71 -0.64 2.19 -0.36
C VAL A 71 -0.52 3.25 0.72
N THR A 72 -1.51 4.14 0.78
CA THR A 72 -1.45 5.36 1.58
C THR A 72 -2.57 5.45 2.62
N PRO A 73 -2.73 4.42 3.50
CA PRO A 73 -3.71 4.51 4.57
C PRO A 73 -3.33 5.63 5.56
N LEU A 74 -4.34 6.27 6.13
CA LEU A 74 -4.16 7.26 7.20
C LEU A 74 -3.76 6.59 8.53
N ARG A 75 -4.14 5.31 8.71
CA ARG A 75 -3.74 4.45 9.82
C ARG A 75 -4.05 3.00 9.48
N ASP A 76 -3.05 2.13 9.60
CA ASP A 76 -3.21 0.68 9.40
C ASP A 76 -2.19 -0.06 10.27
N GLY A 77 -2.62 -1.06 11.03
CA GLY A 77 -1.76 -1.81 11.95
C GLY A 77 -0.75 -2.74 11.27
N MET A 78 -0.97 -3.11 10.01
CA MET A 78 -0.06 -3.96 9.24
C MET A 78 0.00 -3.53 7.77
N ASN A 79 -1.07 -3.70 7.05
CA ASN A 79 -1.26 -3.56 5.60
C ASN A 79 -0.73 -4.75 4.78
N LEU A 80 -1.59 -5.73 4.58
CA LEU A 80 -1.29 -6.90 3.74
C LEU A 80 -1.18 -6.54 2.26
N VAL A 81 -1.89 -5.52 1.79
CA VAL A 81 -1.89 -5.10 0.37
C VAL A 81 -0.48 -4.71 -0.10
N ALA A 82 0.29 -4.00 0.73
CA ALA A 82 1.68 -3.67 0.44
C ALA A 82 2.54 -4.94 0.32
N LYS A 83 2.36 -5.89 1.23
CA LYS A 83 3.09 -7.17 1.23
C LYS A 83 2.70 -8.06 0.03
N GLU A 84 1.42 -8.11 -0.32
CA GLU A 84 0.91 -8.83 -1.49
C GLU A 84 1.49 -8.27 -2.79
N TYR A 85 1.53 -6.95 -2.93
CA TYR A 85 2.17 -6.32 -4.07
C TYR A 85 3.63 -6.76 -4.21
N VAL A 86 4.44 -6.59 -3.16
CA VAL A 86 5.86 -6.97 -3.16
C VAL A 86 6.04 -8.47 -3.48
N ALA A 87 5.22 -9.35 -2.89
CA ALA A 87 5.26 -10.78 -3.15
C ALA A 87 4.97 -11.14 -4.61
N THR A 88 4.06 -10.38 -5.24
CA THR A 88 3.60 -10.62 -6.61
C THR A 88 4.60 -10.15 -7.66
N ARG A 89 5.49 -9.19 -7.33
CA ARG A 89 6.52 -8.64 -8.25
C ARG A 89 7.70 -9.57 -8.43
N ILE A 90 7.42 -10.76 -8.95
CA ILE A 90 8.46 -11.78 -9.26
C ILE A 90 9.38 -11.36 -10.39
N ASP A 91 8.99 -10.41 -11.21
CA ASP A 91 9.78 -9.75 -12.24
C ASP A 91 10.88 -8.82 -11.66
N GLY A 92 10.79 -8.53 -10.36
CA GLY A 92 11.75 -7.69 -9.65
C GLY A 92 11.68 -6.21 -10.01
N ASP A 93 10.60 -5.75 -10.66
CA ASP A 93 10.42 -4.34 -11.04
C ASP A 93 9.20 -3.73 -10.34
N GLY A 94 8.99 -2.41 -10.49
CA GLY A 94 7.90 -1.64 -9.88
C GLY A 94 8.30 -0.89 -8.62
N VAL A 95 7.47 0.06 -8.23
CA VAL A 95 7.72 0.96 -7.09
C VAL A 95 6.56 0.86 -6.10
N LEU A 96 6.87 0.74 -4.82
CA LEU A 96 5.91 0.87 -3.73
C LEU A 96 6.03 2.25 -3.08
N VAL A 97 4.94 3.01 -3.08
CA VAL A 97 4.76 4.23 -2.28
C VAL A 97 3.90 3.85 -1.08
N LEU A 98 4.44 3.97 0.12
CA LEU A 98 3.84 3.43 1.34
C LEU A 98 3.70 4.49 2.42
N SER A 99 2.52 4.54 3.05
CA SER A 99 2.29 5.41 4.20
C SER A 99 3.17 5.05 5.38
N GLU A 100 3.78 6.04 6.03
CA GLU A 100 4.49 5.89 7.31
C GLU A 100 3.57 5.39 8.45
N PHE A 101 2.24 5.51 8.30
CA PHE A 101 1.26 5.04 9.28
C PHE A 101 0.74 3.62 9.00
N ALA A 102 1.33 2.91 8.03
CA ALA A 102 1.13 1.49 7.83
C ALA A 102 2.20 0.70 8.59
N GLY A 103 1.82 -0.27 9.42
CA GLY A 103 2.80 -1.08 10.17
C GLY A 103 3.77 -1.85 9.26
N ALA A 104 3.40 -2.10 8.01
CA ALA A 104 4.32 -2.66 7.01
C ALA A 104 5.49 -1.73 6.67
N ALA A 105 5.43 -0.43 6.97
CA ALA A 105 6.51 0.52 6.66
C ALA A 105 7.79 0.22 7.46
N ASP A 106 7.66 -0.31 8.67
CA ASP A 106 8.81 -0.73 9.51
C ASP A 106 9.61 -1.88 8.86
N GLU A 107 8.91 -2.76 8.14
CA GLU A 107 9.52 -3.91 7.47
C GLU A 107 9.94 -3.57 6.03
N LEU A 108 9.13 -2.80 5.32
CA LEU A 108 9.29 -2.45 3.90
C LEU A 108 9.95 -1.07 3.72
N SER A 109 11.04 -0.82 4.43
CA SER A 109 11.72 0.49 4.50
C SER A 109 12.34 0.96 3.18
N ASP A 110 12.56 0.06 2.22
CA ASP A 110 13.03 0.40 0.87
C ASP A 110 11.90 0.92 -0.06
N ALA A 111 10.64 0.99 0.42
CA ALA A 111 9.56 1.70 -0.25
C ALA A 111 9.81 3.23 -0.23
N LEU A 112 9.11 3.96 -1.09
CA LEU A 112 9.03 5.42 -0.94
C LEU A 112 8.03 5.72 0.18
N ILE A 113 8.57 6.03 1.36
CA ILE A 113 7.76 6.29 2.55
C ILE A 113 7.22 7.73 2.49
N VAL A 114 5.92 7.89 2.75
CA VAL A 114 5.23 9.17 2.66
C VAL A 114 4.29 9.41 3.83
N ASN A 115 4.09 10.68 4.17
CA ASN A 115 3.00 11.09 5.05
C ASN A 115 1.73 11.31 4.21
N PRO A 116 0.66 10.50 4.38
CA PRO A 116 -0.55 10.62 3.57
C PRO A 116 -1.36 11.90 3.84
N TYR A 117 -1.04 12.65 4.90
CA TYR A 117 -1.64 13.95 5.17
C TYR A 117 -0.93 15.09 4.44
N ASP A 118 0.30 14.88 3.97
CA ASP A 118 1.05 15.84 3.17
C ASP A 118 0.85 15.55 1.67
N ILE A 119 -0.15 16.19 1.09
CA ILE A 119 -0.50 16.01 -0.32
C ILE A 119 0.63 16.47 -1.25
N GLY A 120 1.40 17.49 -0.86
CA GLY A 120 2.55 17.97 -1.63
C GLY A 120 3.64 16.89 -1.71
N ALA A 121 4.10 16.41 -0.55
CA ALA A 121 5.09 15.34 -0.47
C ALA A 121 4.61 14.05 -1.15
N LEU A 122 3.31 13.72 -1.05
CA LEU A 122 2.74 12.57 -1.76
C LEU A 122 2.82 12.74 -3.28
N SER A 123 2.51 13.92 -3.81
CA SER A 123 2.62 14.23 -5.24
C SER A 123 4.07 14.09 -5.73
N GLU A 124 5.02 14.66 -5.00
CA GLU A 124 6.45 14.57 -5.30
C GLU A 124 6.94 13.10 -5.28
N ALA A 125 6.46 12.30 -4.32
CA ALA A 125 6.81 10.89 -4.25
C ALA A 125 6.25 10.09 -5.44
N ILE A 126 5.04 10.40 -5.92
CA ILE A 126 4.47 9.79 -7.12
C ILE A 126 5.29 10.17 -8.36
N GLU A 127 5.63 11.45 -8.53
CA GLU A 127 6.48 11.92 -9.64
C GLU A 127 7.83 11.20 -9.62
N ARG A 128 8.50 11.18 -8.46
CA ARG A 128 9.74 10.45 -8.25
C ARG A 128 9.60 8.96 -8.59
N ALA A 129 8.52 8.30 -8.16
CA ALA A 129 8.28 6.88 -8.45
C ALA A 129 8.21 6.59 -9.94
N LEU A 130 7.59 7.49 -10.72
CA LEU A 130 7.46 7.38 -12.18
C LEU A 130 8.77 7.68 -12.94
N GLU A 131 9.71 8.41 -12.32
CA GLU A 131 10.97 8.82 -12.91
C GLU A 131 12.16 7.96 -12.48
N LEU A 132 11.97 7.04 -11.53
CA LEU A 132 13.05 6.15 -11.08
C LEU A 132 13.62 5.33 -12.22
N GLU A 133 14.94 5.33 -12.32
CA GLU A 133 15.68 4.48 -13.25
C GLU A 133 15.45 3.00 -12.96
N GLU A 134 15.46 2.16 -14.01
CA GLU A 134 15.20 0.71 -13.89
C GLU A 134 16.12 0.05 -12.84
N GLY A 135 17.39 0.40 -12.80
CA GLY A 135 18.34 -0.16 -11.84
C GLY A 135 17.94 0.12 -10.39
N GLU A 136 17.50 1.35 -10.08
CA GLU A 136 17.05 1.73 -8.74
C GLU A 136 15.71 1.04 -8.38
N ARG A 137 14.76 0.96 -9.32
CA ARG A 137 13.49 0.25 -9.09
C ARG A 137 13.75 -1.22 -8.74
N ARG A 138 14.60 -1.90 -9.54
CA ARG A 138 14.96 -3.31 -9.31
C ARG A 138 15.71 -3.52 -8.01
N PHE A 139 16.63 -2.62 -7.67
CA PHE A 139 17.35 -2.68 -6.39
C PHE A 139 16.38 -2.57 -5.22
N ARG A 140 15.49 -1.57 -5.21
CA ARG A 140 14.49 -1.38 -4.16
C ARG A 140 13.56 -2.59 -4.06
N MET A 141 13.03 -3.07 -5.18
CA MET A 141 12.13 -4.24 -5.17
C MET A 141 12.82 -5.48 -4.64
N SER A 142 14.10 -5.73 -4.97
CA SER A 142 14.84 -6.86 -4.42
C SER A 142 14.97 -6.78 -2.89
N ARG A 143 15.26 -5.57 -2.36
CA ARG A 143 15.36 -5.32 -0.92
C ARG A 143 14.02 -5.53 -0.20
N LEU A 144 12.92 -5.03 -0.78
CA LEU A 144 11.57 -5.26 -0.27
C LEU A 144 11.21 -6.75 -0.22
N ARG A 145 11.56 -7.49 -1.26
CA ARG A 145 11.32 -8.95 -1.33
C ARG A 145 12.18 -9.71 -0.32
N GLU A 146 13.44 -9.33 -0.12
CA GLU A 146 14.31 -9.90 0.92
C GLU A 146 13.73 -9.67 2.32
N ALA A 147 13.29 -8.45 2.63
CA ALA A 147 12.64 -8.10 3.89
C ALA A 147 11.39 -8.95 4.12
N LEU A 148 10.54 -9.07 3.10
CA LEU A 148 9.32 -9.89 3.17
C LEU A 148 9.64 -11.38 3.39
N ALA A 149 10.67 -11.93 2.74
CA ALA A 149 11.08 -13.32 2.93
C ALA A 149 11.62 -13.60 4.34
N GLY A 150 12.23 -12.59 4.99
CA GLY A 150 12.67 -12.64 6.39
C GLY A 150 11.52 -12.51 7.41
N SER A 151 10.39 -11.96 7.01
CA SER A 151 9.23 -11.65 7.87
C SER A 151 8.21 -12.79 7.90
N ARG A 152 8.64 -13.98 8.28
CA ARG A 152 7.80 -15.19 8.34
C ARG A 152 6.90 -15.17 9.57
N VAL A 153 5.66 -15.66 9.43
CA VAL A 153 4.66 -15.75 10.50
C VAL A 153 5.18 -16.53 11.71
N ASP A 154 5.95 -17.58 11.50
CA ASP A 154 6.56 -18.37 12.56
C ASP A 154 7.62 -17.58 13.36
N LEU A 155 8.40 -16.72 12.70
CA LEU A 155 9.35 -15.83 13.37
C LEU A 155 8.63 -14.74 14.17
N TRP A 156 7.57 -14.17 13.61
CA TRP A 156 6.73 -13.21 14.32
C TRP A 156 6.07 -13.83 15.55
N ALA A 157 5.45 -15.01 15.40
CA ALA A 157 4.80 -15.72 16.49
C ALA A 157 5.81 -16.08 17.61
N SER A 158 7.01 -16.54 17.22
CA SER A 158 8.08 -16.85 18.18
C SER A 158 8.60 -15.60 18.90
N GLY A 159 8.68 -14.46 18.23
CA GLY A 159 9.04 -13.17 18.81
C GLY A 159 7.99 -12.68 19.80
N TYR A 160 6.73 -12.77 19.42
CA TYR A 160 5.61 -12.40 20.27
C TYR A 160 5.53 -13.24 21.54
N LEU A 161 5.65 -14.56 21.42
CA LEU A 161 5.67 -15.46 22.58
C LEU A 161 6.83 -15.16 23.54
N ARG A 162 8.05 -14.94 23.02
CA ARG A 162 9.20 -14.52 23.84
C ARG A 162 8.96 -13.23 24.58
N SER A 163 8.33 -12.24 23.95
CA SER A 163 8.00 -10.97 24.60
C SER A 163 6.98 -11.12 25.71
N LEU A 164 5.98 -12.01 25.52
CA LEU A 164 5.01 -12.34 26.57
C LEU A 164 5.67 -13.04 27.77
N GLU A 165 6.56 -14.01 27.51
CA GLU A 165 7.29 -14.73 28.56
C GLU A 165 8.18 -13.80 29.36
N ALA A 166 8.93 -12.91 28.68
CA ALA A 166 9.76 -11.91 29.34
C ALA A 166 8.94 -10.99 30.25
N HIS A 167 7.79 -10.50 29.75
CA HIS A 167 6.92 -9.62 30.54
C HIS A 167 6.26 -10.33 31.72
N ALA A 168 5.88 -11.59 31.59
CA ALA A 168 5.38 -12.40 32.68
C ALA A 168 6.43 -12.62 33.78
N GLN A 169 7.69 -12.87 33.42
CA GLN A 169 8.79 -13.02 34.36
C GLN A 169 9.09 -11.73 35.13
N GLU A 170 9.04 -10.56 34.47
CA GLU A 170 9.19 -9.27 35.13
C GLU A 170 8.10 -8.99 36.17
N GLN A 171 6.85 -9.36 35.87
CA GLN A 171 5.75 -9.18 36.82
C GLN A 171 5.86 -10.12 38.02
N ILE A 172 6.27 -11.36 37.83
CA ILE A 172 6.48 -12.34 38.91
C ILE A 172 7.65 -11.87 39.82
N GLY A 173 8.75 -11.37 39.20
CA GLY A 173 9.89 -10.81 39.98
C GLY A 173 9.55 -9.59 40.83
N ARG A 174 8.59 -8.77 40.40
CA ARG A 174 8.09 -7.61 41.16
C ARG A 174 7.11 -7.96 42.28
N ALA A 175 6.47 -9.12 42.23
CA ALA A 175 5.51 -9.57 43.23
C ALA A 175 6.18 -10.28 44.43
N HIS A 176 7.49 -10.52 44.37
CA HIS A 176 8.27 -11.18 45.42
C HIS A 176 9.29 -10.26 46.12
N VAL A 177 9.20 -8.94 45.94
CA VAL A 177 9.93 -7.90 46.63
C VAL A 177 8.93 -7.05 47.44
#